data_741671abd057086c7dbe9e81abbcc299
#
_entry.id   741671abd057086c7dbe9e81abbcc299
#
_cell.length_a   1.000
_cell.length_b   1.000
_cell.length_c   1.000
_cell.angle_alpha   90.00
_cell.angle_beta   90.00
_cell.angle_gamma   90.00
#
_symmetry.space_group_name_H-M   'P 1'
#
loop_
_entity.id
_entity.type
_entity.pdbx_description
1 polymer ?
#
loop_
_entity_poly.entity_id
_entity_poly.type
_entity_poly.pdbx_seq_one_letter_code
_entity_poly.pdbx_strand_id
1 'polypeptide(L)'
;TLGTHERIEVPVTVFNGTKNLLDYARTSRTQSVLLASSLEVYGTITDDSTPLTEEAQGYLDPMAVRSSYPMAKRAAETLCHDYAKEYGTHAKVARLAQTFGAGVAQDDTRVFAQFARSIIKGEDIVMHTKGELCRSYCYTTDAIAAMLYILLRGKDGEAYNVANETTYISIKDMATFLAETFNPRVKVVVELKENMGYSPTTKLRLSTDKVRQ
;
A
#
# COMPACT_ATOMS: atom_id res chain seq x y z
N THR A 1 -3.38 9.73 -8.16
CA THR A 1 -4.08 10.80 -7.39
C THR A 1 -5.56 10.56 -7.53
N LEU A 2 -6.24 10.15 -6.46
CA LEU A 2 -7.69 10.16 -6.39
C LEU A 2 -8.17 11.58 -6.74
N GLY A 3 -9.06 11.69 -7.73
CA GLY A 3 -9.59 12.97 -8.16
C GLY A 3 -10.26 13.73 -7.02
N THR A 4 -10.44 15.02 -7.19
CA THR A 4 -10.99 15.90 -6.16
C THR A 4 -12.45 15.58 -5.76
N HIS A 5 -13.16 14.78 -6.57
CA HIS A 5 -14.57 14.43 -6.37
C HIS A 5 -14.81 13.10 -5.63
N GLU A 6 -13.77 12.25 -5.45
CA GLU A 6 -13.94 10.90 -4.88
C GLU A 6 -13.58 10.80 -3.39
N ARG A 7 -13.24 11.92 -2.75
CA ARG A 7 -12.72 11.92 -1.37
C ARG A 7 -13.72 11.47 -0.31
N ILE A 8 -14.99 11.75 -0.50
CA ILE A 8 -16.07 11.31 0.39
C ILE A 8 -16.44 9.87 0.09
N GLU A 9 -16.45 9.48 -1.18
CA GLU A 9 -16.81 8.12 -1.61
C GLU A 9 -15.84 7.06 -1.11
N VAL A 10 -14.54 7.39 -1.03
CA VAL A 10 -13.51 6.43 -0.59
C VAL A 10 -13.76 5.92 0.83
N PRO A 11 -13.86 6.77 1.88
CA PRO A 11 -14.10 6.27 3.23
C PRO A 11 -15.47 5.58 3.37
N VAL A 12 -16.51 6.09 2.72
CA VAL A 12 -17.85 5.52 2.75
C VAL A 12 -17.84 4.11 2.13
N THR A 13 -17.27 3.97 0.93
CA THR A 13 -17.20 2.69 0.23
C THR A 13 -16.34 1.67 0.98
N VAL A 14 -15.16 2.08 1.48
CA VAL A 14 -14.28 1.16 2.21
C VAL A 14 -14.94 0.68 3.50
N PHE A 15 -15.50 1.58 4.29
CA PHE A 15 -16.11 1.23 5.57
C PHE A 15 -17.38 0.41 5.40
N ASN A 16 -18.35 0.91 4.63
CA ASN A 16 -19.63 0.23 4.42
C ASN A 16 -19.45 -1.08 3.65
N GLY A 17 -18.60 -1.11 2.63
CA GLY A 17 -18.30 -2.32 1.87
C GLY A 17 -17.70 -3.41 2.76
N THR A 18 -16.74 -3.04 3.61
CA THR A 18 -16.15 -3.99 4.59
C THR A 18 -17.20 -4.47 5.58
N LYS A 19 -18.00 -3.55 6.16
CA LYS A 19 -19.06 -3.92 7.10
C LYS A 19 -20.07 -4.88 6.47
N ASN A 20 -20.57 -4.58 5.28
CA ASN A 20 -21.55 -5.41 4.58
C ASN A 20 -20.99 -6.82 4.28
N LEU A 21 -19.72 -6.90 3.87
CA LEU A 21 -19.05 -8.18 3.65
C LEU A 21 -18.93 -8.99 4.96
N LEU A 22 -18.57 -8.34 6.06
CA LEU A 22 -18.44 -8.99 7.36
C LEU A 22 -19.79 -9.45 7.92
N ASP A 23 -20.86 -8.64 7.75
CA ASP A 23 -22.22 -9.04 8.10
C ASP A 23 -22.68 -10.27 7.30
N TYR A 24 -22.40 -10.27 6.00
CA TYR A 24 -22.68 -11.43 5.16
C TYR A 24 -21.86 -12.64 5.60
N ALA A 25 -20.57 -12.47 5.84
CA ALA A 25 -19.68 -13.56 6.27
C ALA A 25 -20.16 -14.19 7.59
N ARG A 26 -20.59 -13.37 8.54
CA ARG A 26 -21.14 -13.81 9.82
C ARG A 26 -22.41 -14.66 9.64
N THR A 27 -23.34 -14.21 8.79
CA THR A 27 -24.65 -14.86 8.62
C THR A 27 -24.57 -16.10 7.73
N SER A 28 -23.70 -16.08 6.71
CA SER A 28 -23.50 -17.18 5.76
C SER A 28 -22.55 -18.27 6.23
N ARG A 29 -21.93 -18.12 7.41
CA ARG A 29 -20.88 -18.99 7.94
C ARG A 29 -19.70 -19.15 6.96
N THR A 30 -19.31 -18.03 6.35
CA THR A 30 -18.15 -17.99 5.46
C THR A 30 -16.89 -18.47 6.20
N GLN A 31 -16.14 -19.38 5.58
CA GLN A 31 -15.00 -20.03 6.23
C GLN A 31 -13.79 -19.09 6.44
N SER A 32 -13.64 -18.09 5.59
CA SER A 32 -12.58 -17.08 5.75
C SER A 32 -12.83 -15.85 4.89
N VAL A 33 -12.48 -14.68 5.42
CA VAL A 33 -12.51 -13.37 4.73
C VAL A 33 -11.16 -12.71 4.87
N LEU A 34 -10.66 -12.10 3.80
CA LEU A 34 -9.43 -11.32 3.80
C LEU A 34 -9.72 -9.89 3.33
N LEU A 35 -9.40 -8.92 4.18
CA LEU A 35 -9.38 -7.51 3.81
C LEU A 35 -8.02 -7.18 3.15
N ALA A 36 -8.04 -6.76 1.90
CA ALA A 36 -6.88 -6.11 1.28
C ALA A 36 -6.74 -4.69 1.84
N SER A 37 -5.85 -4.51 2.81
CA SER A 37 -5.47 -3.24 3.39
C SER A 37 -4.21 -2.67 2.70
N SER A 38 -3.54 -1.71 3.29
CA SER A 38 -2.45 -0.97 2.67
C SER A 38 -1.38 -0.59 3.68
N LEU A 39 -0.14 -0.49 3.23
CA LEU A 39 0.96 0.09 4.02
C LEU A 39 0.67 1.54 4.46
N GLU A 40 -0.27 2.23 3.83
CA GLU A 40 -0.61 3.62 4.22
C GLU A 40 -1.29 3.71 5.59
N VAL A 41 -1.79 2.61 6.15
CA VAL A 41 -2.31 2.56 7.53
C VAL A 41 -1.25 2.92 8.58
N TYR A 42 0.03 2.74 8.27
CA TYR A 42 1.11 3.14 9.16
C TYR A 42 1.23 4.65 9.35
N GLY A 43 0.73 5.45 8.40
CA GLY A 43 0.80 6.90 8.47
C GLY A 43 2.21 7.45 8.26
N THR A 44 2.53 8.55 8.93
CA THR A 44 3.82 9.23 8.79
C THR A 44 4.85 8.60 9.72
N ILE A 45 5.81 7.90 9.13
CA ILE A 45 7.00 7.35 9.79
C ILE A 45 8.21 7.80 8.97
N THR A 46 9.20 8.35 9.64
CA THR A 46 10.42 8.90 9.03
C THR A 46 11.69 8.15 9.42
N ASP A 47 11.62 7.34 10.47
CA ASP A 47 12.70 6.46 10.89
C ASP A 47 12.51 5.07 10.26
N ASP A 48 13.50 4.62 9.51
CA ASP A 48 13.57 3.32 8.84
C ASP A 48 14.73 2.45 9.35
N SER A 49 15.30 2.80 10.49
CA SER A 49 16.39 2.03 11.13
C SER A 49 15.99 0.58 11.40
N THR A 50 14.72 0.36 11.75
CA THR A 50 14.14 -0.97 11.93
C THR A 50 12.93 -1.17 11.02
N PRO A 51 12.73 -2.39 10.47
CA PRO A 51 11.51 -2.71 9.73
C PRO A 51 10.26 -2.59 10.59
N LEU A 52 9.17 -2.10 10.00
CA LEU A 52 7.88 -1.91 10.66
C LEU A 52 7.17 -3.23 10.80
N THR A 53 6.92 -3.63 12.03
CA THR A 53 6.01 -4.74 12.37
C THR A 53 4.55 -4.27 12.31
N GLU A 54 3.61 -5.19 12.45
CA GLU A 54 2.19 -4.88 12.38
C GLU A 54 1.69 -4.02 13.56
N GLU A 55 2.44 -3.93 14.64
CA GLU A 55 2.16 -3.10 15.82
C GLU A 55 2.58 -1.64 15.65
N ALA A 56 3.39 -1.34 14.62
CA ALA A 56 3.87 0.01 14.38
C ALA A 56 2.73 0.99 14.07
N GLN A 57 2.82 2.20 14.64
CA GLN A 57 1.81 3.25 14.46
C GLN A 57 2.49 4.59 14.23
N GLY A 58 2.17 5.22 13.12
CA GLY A 58 2.58 6.57 12.79
C GLY A 58 1.39 7.54 12.79
N TYR A 59 1.71 8.82 12.74
CA TYR A 59 0.72 9.88 12.77
C TYR A 59 -0.06 9.97 11.45
N LEU A 60 -1.38 10.10 11.57
CA LEU A 60 -2.28 10.50 10.51
C LEU A 60 -3.10 11.69 10.98
N ASP A 61 -2.98 12.82 10.29
CA ASP A 61 -3.82 14.00 10.55
C ASP A 61 -5.23 13.76 9.96
N PRO A 62 -6.28 13.62 10.77
CA PRO A 62 -7.63 13.38 10.27
C PRO A 62 -8.19 14.53 9.43
N MET A 63 -7.63 15.74 9.58
CA MET A 63 -8.06 16.91 8.83
C MET A 63 -7.32 17.11 7.51
N ALA A 64 -6.27 16.33 7.28
CA ALA A 64 -5.55 16.38 6.00
C ALA A 64 -6.34 15.65 4.90
N VAL A 65 -6.42 16.29 3.75
CA VAL A 65 -7.15 15.77 2.58
C VAL A 65 -6.73 14.34 2.18
N ARG A 66 -5.45 14.02 2.32
CA ARG A 66 -4.91 12.68 1.95
C ARG A 66 -5.22 11.59 2.97
N SER A 67 -5.73 11.95 4.14
CA SER A 67 -6.01 10.99 5.21
C SER A 67 -7.26 10.13 4.98
N SER A 68 -8.13 10.51 4.04
CA SER A 68 -9.38 9.79 3.75
C SER A 68 -9.13 8.28 3.51
N TYR A 69 -8.18 7.93 2.66
CA TYR A 69 -7.88 6.54 2.34
C TYR A 69 -7.23 5.77 3.51
N PRO A 70 -6.11 6.21 4.09
CA PRO A 70 -5.50 5.47 5.18
C PRO A 70 -6.38 5.39 6.43
N MET A 71 -7.15 6.44 6.75
CA MET A 71 -8.11 6.40 7.87
C MET A 71 -9.25 5.41 7.61
N ALA A 72 -9.78 5.37 6.38
CA ALA A 72 -10.78 4.39 6.00
C ALA A 72 -10.25 2.95 6.11
N LYS A 73 -9.01 2.70 5.69
CA LYS A 73 -8.38 1.38 5.85
C LYS A 73 -8.16 1.02 7.31
N ARG A 74 -7.72 1.95 8.18
CA ARG A 74 -7.64 1.70 9.63
C ARG A 74 -8.99 1.31 10.21
N ALA A 75 -10.06 2.07 9.89
CA ALA A 75 -11.39 1.75 10.36
C ALA A 75 -11.88 0.37 9.87
N ALA A 76 -11.58 0.00 8.62
CA ALA A 76 -11.93 -1.31 8.08
C ALA A 76 -11.14 -2.46 8.76
N GLU A 77 -9.86 -2.24 9.10
CA GLU A 77 -9.07 -3.21 9.89
C GLU A 77 -9.66 -3.42 11.29
N THR A 78 -10.09 -2.31 11.94
CA THR A 78 -10.77 -2.37 13.24
C THR A 78 -12.05 -3.20 13.15
N LEU A 79 -12.87 -3.00 12.10
CA LEU A 79 -14.06 -3.84 11.88
C LEU A 79 -13.70 -5.32 11.76
N CYS A 80 -12.67 -5.68 10.99
CA CYS A 80 -12.25 -7.08 10.86
C CYS A 80 -11.84 -7.69 12.20
N HIS A 81 -11.10 -6.92 13.02
CA HIS A 81 -10.69 -7.33 14.35
C HIS A 81 -11.90 -7.54 15.27
N ASP A 82 -12.81 -6.55 15.34
CA ASP A 82 -13.97 -6.57 16.21
C ASP A 82 -14.95 -7.69 15.85
N TYR A 83 -15.23 -7.89 14.55
CA TYR A 83 -16.06 -9.01 14.08
C TYR A 83 -15.46 -10.38 14.42
N ALA A 84 -14.14 -10.50 14.37
CA ALA A 84 -13.46 -11.72 14.78
C ALA A 84 -13.60 -11.96 16.30
N LYS A 85 -13.43 -10.91 17.11
CA LYS A 85 -13.49 -11.01 18.58
C LYS A 85 -14.92 -11.17 19.11
N GLU A 86 -15.87 -10.42 18.54
CA GLU A 86 -17.22 -10.34 19.07
C GLU A 86 -18.13 -11.46 18.53
N TYR A 87 -17.96 -11.84 17.26
CA TYR A 87 -18.83 -12.82 16.58
C TYR A 87 -18.12 -14.09 16.15
N GLY A 88 -16.79 -14.20 16.34
CA GLY A 88 -16.02 -15.33 15.84
C GLY A 88 -15.94 -15.39 14.31
N THR A 89 -16.12 -14.26 13.62
CA THR A 89 -16.00 -14.18 12.17
C THR A 89 -14.55 -14.41 11.74
N HIS A 90 -14.32 -15.31 10.80
CA HIS A 90 -12.97 -15.64 10.34
C HIS A 90 -12.38 -14.57 9.41
N ALA A 91 -12.18 -13.37 9.95
CA ALA A 91 -11.68 -12.21 9.20
C ALA A 91 -10.19 -11.97 9.48
N LYS A 92 -9.43 -11.69 8.43
CA LYS A 92 -8.00 -11.41 8.45
C LYS A 92 -7.68 -10.19 7.62
N VAL A 93 -6.51 -9.59 7.81
CA VAL A 93 -6.09 -8.37 7.11
C VAL A 93 -4.72 -8.58 6.46
N ALA A 94 -4.59 -8.20 5.18
CA ALA A 94 -3.30 -8.11 4.48
C ALA A 94 -2.95 -6.65 4.22
N ARG A 95 -1.89 -6.14 4.87
CA ARG A 95 -1.34 -4.80 4.62
C ARG A 95 -0.37 -4.85 3.45
N LEU A 96 -0.88 -4.54 2.27
CA LEU A 96 -0.11 -4.63 1.04
C LEU A 96 0.90 -3.48 0.93
N ALA A 97 2.15 -3.79 0.61
CA ALA A 97 3.13 -2.84 0.12
C ALA A 97 2.73 -2.30 -1.27
N GLN A 98 3.56 -1.47 -1.89
CA GLN A 98 3.36 -1.07 -3.28
C GLN A 98 3.42 -2.30 -4.18
N THR A 99 2.26 -2.74 -4.67
CA THR A 99 2.14 -3.94 -5.48
C THR A 99 2.11 -3.58 -6.96
N PHE A 100 2.95 -4.22 -7.75
CA PHE A 100 3.04 -4.04 -9.19
C PHE A 100 3.39 -5.37 -9.88
N GLY A 101 3.15 -5.42 -11.19
CA GLY A 101 3.45 -6.60 -12.00
C GLY A 101 2.84 -6.53 -13.39
N ALA A 102 2.80 -7.65 -14.08
CA ALA A 102 2.11 -7.76 -15.36
C ALA A 102 0.62 -7.38 -15.22
N GLY A 103 0.07 -6.70 -16.22
CA GLY A 103 -1.33 -6.25 -16.21
C GLY A 103 -1.55 -4.87 -15.59
N VAL A 104 -0.50 -4.13 -15.23
CA VAL A 104 -0.63 -2.72 -14.87
C VAL A 104 -1.20 -1.94 -16.06
N ALA A 105 -2.26 -1.17 -15.82
CA ALA A 105 -2.93 -0.39 -16.86
C ALA A 105 -1.99 0.65 -17.49
N GLN A 106 -2.17 0.91 -18.78
CA GLN A 106 -1.31 1.85 -19.51
C GLN A 106 -1.42 3.29 -18.97
N ASP A 107 -2.56 3.65 -18.41
CA ASP A 107 -2.87 4.95 -17.82
C ASP A 107 -2.62 4.99 -16.29
N ASP A 108 -2.04 3.95 -15.70
CA ASP A 108 -1.72 3.93 -14.28
C ASP A 108 -0.82 5.10 -13.90
N THR A 109 -1.29 5.93 -12.96
CA THR A 109 -0.61 7.17 -12.54
C THR A 109 0.40 6.95 -11.41
N ARG A 110 0.56 5.73 -10.90
CA ARG A 110 1.56 5.44 -9.88
C ARG A 110 2.97 5.61 -10.42
N VAL A 111 3.87 6.04 -9.55
CA VAL A 111 5.22 6.46 -9.92
C VAL A 111 6.01 5.39 -10.68
N PHE A 112 5.95 4.14 -10.25
CA PHE A 112 6.64 3.03 -10.92
C PHE A 112 6.12 2.80 -12.35
N ALA A 113 4.81 2.96 -12.58
CA ALA A 113 4.22 2.81 -13.92
C ALA A 113 4.62 3.99 -14.84
N GLN A 114 4.70 5.20 -14.28
CA GLN A 114 5.19 6.35 -15.02
C GLN A 114 6.66 6.15 -15.45
N PHE A 115 7.53 5.72 -14.53
CA PHE A 115 8.94 5.48 -14.83
C PHE A 115 9.13 4.38 -15.88
N ALA A 116 8.40 3.26 -15.73
CA ALA A 116 8.42 2.20 -16.73
C ALA A 116 8.04 2.70 -18.13
N ARG A 117 7.00 3.54 -18.25
CA ARG A 117 6.61 4.14 -19.53
C ARG A 117 7.68 5.06 -20.09
N SER A 118 8.31 5.90 -19.27
CA SER A 118 9.40 6.77 -19.71
C SER A 118 10.57 5.94 -20.27
N ILE A 119 10.97 4.88 -19.58
CA ILE A 119 12.02 3.95 -20.03
C ILE A 119 11.67 3.31 -21.37
N ILE A 120 10.44 2.79 -21.50
CA ILE A 120 9.98 2.12 -22.75
C ILE A 120 9.97 3.09 -23.94
N LYS A 121 9.56 4.34 -23.70
CA LYS A 121 9.50 5.38 -24.73
C LYS A 121 10.86 6.03 -25.03
N GLY A 122 11.85 5.84 -24.16
CA GLY A 122 13.13 6.56 -24.22
C GLY A 122 13.03 8.04 -23.86
N GLU A 123 12.05 8.39 -23.05
CA GLU A 123 11.82 9.74 -22.51
C GLU A 123 12.51 9.87 -21.14
N ASP A 124 13.00 11.08 -20.80
CA ASP A 124 13.61 11.34 -19.52
C ASP A 124 12.59 11.17 -18.37
N ILE A 125 13.04 10.66 -17.24
CA ILE A 125 12.25 10.57 -16.02
C ILE A 125 12.29 11.91 -15.29
N VAL A 126 11.19 12.65 -15.31
CA VAL A 126 11.08 13.95 -14.63
C VAL A 126 10.42 13.77 -13.26
N MET A 127 11.17 14.05 -12.20
CA MET A 127 10.66 14.03 -10.83
C MET A 127 10.37 15.45 -10.34
N HIS A 128 9.19 15.65 -9.75
CA HIS A 128 8.80 16.97 -9.20
C HIS A 128 9.06 17.10 -7.69
N THR A 129 9.72 16.13 -7.09
CA THR A 129 10.21 16.12 -5.71
C THR A 129 11.64 15.61 -5.68
N LYS A 130 12.29 15.71 -4.52
CA LYS A 130 13.65 15.15 -4.32
C LYS A 130 13.68 13.61 -4.38
N GLY A 131 12.50 12.95 -4.35
CA GLY A 131 12.40 11.50 -4.42
C GLY A 131 12.83 10.76 -3.16
N GLU A 132 12.84 11.42 -2.00
CA GLU A 132 13.30 10.87 -0.71
C GLU A 132 12.30 9.89 -0.05
N LEU A 133 11.08 9.83 -0.56
CA LEU A 133 10.07 8.90 -0.08
C LEU A 133 10.50 7.46 -0.38
N CYS A 134 10.54 6.62 0.67
CA CYS A 134 10.94 5.22 0.57
C CYS A 134 9.77 4.27 0.82
N ARG A 135 9.70 3.18 0.06
CA ARG A 135 8.66 2.15 0.16
C ARG A 135 9.24 0.76 -0.09
N SER A 136 8.64 -0.23 0.57
CA SER A 136 8.75 -1.62 0.13
C SER A 136 7.81 -1.87 -1.04
N TYR A 137 8.21 -2.76 -1.93
CA TYR A 137 7.42 -3.20 -3.08
C TYR A 137 7.12 -4.70 -2.97
N CYS A 138 6.15 -5.16 -3.74
CA CYS A 138 5.83 -6.59 -3.85
C CYS A 138 5.37 -6.89 -5.29
N TYR A 139 5.89 -7.96 -5.88
CA TYR A 139 5.39 -8.39 -7.18
C TYR A 139 3.98 -8.99 -7.05
N THR A 140 3.13 -8.78 -8.04
CA THR A 140 1.70 -9.15 -7.95
C THR A 140 1.48 -10.62 -7.62
N THR A 141 2.27 -11.55 -8.19
CA THR A 141 2.12 -12.98 -7.89
C THR A 141 2.49 -13.32 -6.46
N ASP A 142 3.53 -12.68 -5.90
CA ASP A 142 3.94 -12.89 -4.52
C ASP A 142 2.91 -12.33 -3.54
N ALA A 143 2.34 -11.16 -3.88
CA ALA A 143 1.26 -10.58 -3.10
C ALA A 143 0.02 -11.48 -3.08
N ILE A 144 -0.39 -12.05 -4.24
CA ILE A 144 -1.51 -12.99 -4.33
C ILE A 144 -1.22 -14.26 -3.53
N ALA A 145 -0.03 -14.83 -3.66
CA ALA A 145 0.37 -16.02 -2.90
C ALA A 145 0.31 -15.78 -1.38
N ALA A 146 0.84 -14.64 -0.91
CA ALA A 146 0.77 -14.25 0.49
C ALA A 146 -0.67 -14.03 0.96
N MET A 147 -1.51 -13.37 0.16
CA MET A 147 -2.93 -13.18 0.47
C MET A 147 -3.68 -14.50 0.60
N LEU A 148 -3.45 -15.46 -0.30
CA LEU A 148 -4.04 -16.79 -0.22
C LEU A 148 -3.54 -17.55 1.01
N TYR A 149 -2.25 -17.43 1.32
CA TYR A 149 -1.70 -18.04 2.54
C TYR A 149 -2.34 -17.46 3.81
N ILE A 150 -2.46 -16.14 3.91
CA ILE A 150 -3.12 -15.46 5.04
C ILE A 150 -4.59 -15.88 5.12
N LEU A 151 -5.30 -15.93 3.99
CA LEU A 151 -6.70 -16.35 3.93
C LEU A 151 -6.89 -17.75 4.52
N LEU A 152 -5.98 -18.68 4.23
CA LEU A 152 -6.08 -20.09 4.62
C LEU A 152 -5.48 -20.40 6.00
N ARG A 153 -4.46 -19.65 6.42
CA ARG A 153 -3.64 -19.98 7.60
C ARG A 153 -3.53 -18.86 8.63
N GLY A 154 -3.83 -17.61 8.25
CA GLY A 154 -3.76 -16.47 9.16
C GLY A 154 -4.72 -16.61 10.34
N LYS A 155 -4.36 -16.02 11.46
CA LYS A 155 -5.20 -15.95 12.66
C LYS A 155 -6.29 -14.89 12.48
N ASP A 156 -7.47 -15.21 12.97
CA ASP A 156 -8.63 -14.33 12.89
C ASP A 156 -8.44 -13.05 13.70
N GLY A 157 -8.84 -11.93 13.13
CA GLY A 157 -8.71 -10.61 13.74
C GLY A 157 -7.29 -10.03 13.67
N GLU A 158 -6.36 -10.68 12.95
CA GLU A 158 -4.98 -10.21 12.86
C GLU A 158 -4.63 -9.63 11.48
N ALA A 159 -3.70 -8.66 11.50
CA ALA A 159 -3.11 -8.07 10.31
C ALA A 159 -1.74 -8.69 10.01
N TYR A 160 -1.38 -8.72 8.72
CA TYR A 160 -0.12 -9.24 8.20
C TYR A 160 0.46 -8.31 7.14
N ASN A 161 1.73 -7.98 7.25
CA ASN A 161 2.46 -7.27 6.21
C ASN A 161 2.72 -8.16 5.00
N VAL A 162 2.47 -7.62 3.81
CA VAL A 162 2.75 -8.28 2.54
C VAL A 162 3.68 -7.40 1.72
N ALA A 163 4.94 -7.76 1.67
CA ALA A 163 6.01 -7.02 1.00
C ALA A 163 7.14 -7.96 0.59
N ASN A 164 8.02 -7.49 -0.27
CA ASN A 164 9.36 -8.06 -0.42
C ASN A 164 10.36 -7.12 0.25
N GLU A 165 10.99 -7.54 1.34
CA GLU A 165 11.91 -6.71 2.13
C GLU A 165 13.14 -6.25 1.35
N THR A 166 13.57 -7.03 0.34
CA THR A 166 14.73 -6.70 -0.48
C THR A 166 14.48 -5.58 -1.48
N THR A 167 13.22 -5.17 -1.65
CA THR A 167 12.78 -4.14 -2.61
C THR A 167 12.57 -2.77 -1.97
N TYR A 168 12.98 -2.59 -0.70
CA TYR A 168 12.86 -1.29 -0.06
C TYR A 168 13.80 -0.28 -0.72
N ILE A 169 13.24 0.77 -1.31
CA ILE A 169 13.99 1.72 -2.14
C ILE A 169 13.34 3.11 -2.11
N SER A 170 14.15 4.16 -2.28
CA SER A 170 13.63 5.51 -2.50
C SER A 170 13.10 5.69 -3.93
N ILE A 171 12.21 6.66 -4.12
CA ILE A 171 11.71 7.00 -5.46
C ILE A 171 12.86 7.40 -6.39
N LYS A 172 13.84 8.16 -5.88
CA LYS A 172 15.01 8.59 -6.66
C LYS A 172 15.88 7.40 -7.07
N ASP A 173 16.19 6.52 -6.11
CA ASP A 173 17.05 5.38 -6.40
C ASP A 173 16.35 4.40 -7.36
N MET A 174 15.04 4.24 -7.26
CA MET A 174 14.26 3.45 -8.20
C MET A 174 14.32 4.05 -9.63
N ALA A 175 14.19 5.36 -9.77
CA ALA A 175 14.31 6.04 -11.06
C ALA A 175 15.69 5.80 -11.68
N THR A 176 16.74 6.00 -10.88
CA THR A 176 18.13 5.79 -11.29
C THR A 176 18.38 4.33 -11.69
N PHE A 177 17.97 3.40 -10.82
CA PHE A 177 18.10 1.96 -11.10
C PHE A 177 17.44 1.55 -12.42
N LEU A 178 16.21 2.02 -12.66
CA LEU A 178 15.49 1.71 -13.90
C LEU A 178 16.17 2.30 -15.13
N ALA A 179 16.62 3.55 -15.05
CA ALA A 179 17.32 4.20 -16.18
C ALA A 179 18.64 3.48 -16.49
N GLU A 180 19.49 3.24 -15.50
CA GLU A 180 20.78 2.58 -15.69
C GLU A 180 20.64 1.14 -16.19
N THR A 181 19.63 0.40 -15.69
CA THR A 181 19.48 -1.02 -16.04
C THR A 181 18.85 -1.25 -17.41
N PHE A 182 17.83 -0.47 -17.76
CA PHE A 182 17.00 -0.78 -18.93
C PHE A 182 17.21 0.17 -20.12
N ASN A 183 17.56 1.44 -19.87
CA ASN A 183 17.82 2.40 -20.93
C ASN A 183 18.75 3.53 -20.48
N PRO A 184 20.08 3.33 -20.54
CA PRO A 184 21.05 4.33 -20.08
C PRO A 184 21.05 5.68 -20.81
N ARG A 185 20.26 5.83 -21.87
CA ARG A 185 20.07 7.11 -22.56
C ARG A 185 19.04 8.01 -21.85
N VAL A 186 18.16 7.41 -21.05
CA VAL A 186 17.15 8.11 -20.27
C VAL A 186 17.83 8.76 -19.07
N LYS A 187 17.58 10.04 -18.86
CA LYS A 187 18.11 10.79 -17.71
C LYS A 187 17.06 10.90 -16.62
N VAL A 188 17.51 10.96 -15.37
CA VAL A 188 16.68 11.29 -14.22
C VAL A 188 16.85 12.79 -13.93
N VAL A 189 15.80 13.55 -14.15
CA VAL A 189 15.78 15.00 -13.98
C VAL A 189 14.90 15.39 -12.81
N VAL A 190 15.38 16.28 -11.95
CA VAL A 190 14.59 16.80 -10.81
C VAL A 190 14.17 18.24 -11.09
N GLU A 191 12.87 18.42 -11.31
CA GLU A 191 12.24 19.74 -11.49
C GLU A 191 11.27 19.97 -10.34
N LEU A 192 11.76 20.58 -9.27
CA LEU A 192 10.95 20.79 -8.07
C LEU A 192 9.71 21.64 -8.38
N LYS A 193 8.54 21.14 -8.00
CA LYS A 193 7.27 21.88 -8.09
C LYS A 193 6.60 21.90 -6.72
N GLU A 194 6.19 23.08 -6.29
CA GLU A 194 5.44 23.26 -5.06
C GLU A 194 3.93 23.02 -5.24
N ASN A 195 3.23 22.75 -4.15
CA ASN A 195 1.77 22.62 -4.09
C ASN A 195 1.13 21.55 -4.99
N MET A 196 1.87 20.51 -5.36
CA MET A 196 1.36 19.39 -6.19
C MET A 196 0.62 18.31 -5.39
N GLY A 197 0.41 18.51 -4.08
CA GLY A 197 -0.31 17.56 -3.24
C GLY A 197 0.37 16.20 -3.08
N TYR A 198 1.69 16.14 -3.19
CA TYR A 198 2.47 14.92 -2.95
C TYR A 198 2.40 14.46 -1.50
N SER A 199 2.58 13.16 -1.29
CA SER A 199 2.67 12.59 0.05
C SER A 199 3.82 13.20 0.84
N PRO A 200 3.68 13.38 2.16
CA PRO A 200 4.82 13.70 3.02
C PRO A 200 5.93 12.67 2.81
N THR A 201 7.17 13.08 3.02
CA THR A 201 8.30 12.15 3.00
C THR A 201 8.13 11.16 4.13
N THR A 202 7.87 9.90 3.77
CA THR A 202 7.73 8.81 4.72
C THR A 202 8.61 7.65 4.28
N LYS A 203 9.03 6.85 5.25
CA LYS A 203 9.92 5.71 5.08
C LYS A 203 9.24 4.47 5.64
N LEU A 204 8.55 3.73 4.80
CA LEU A 204 7.77 2.56 5.20
C LEU A 204 8.49 1.29 4.75
N ARG A 205 9.43 0.85 5.59
CA ARG A 205 10.16 -0.41 5.46
C ARG A 205 9.39 -1.48 6.23
N LEU A 206 8.70 -2.38 5.56
CA LEU A 206 7.85 -3.37 6.22
C LEU A 206 8.67 -4.62 6.59
N SER A 207 8.46 -5.14 7.83
CA SER A 207 8.84 -6.51 8.19
C SER A 207 7.80 -7.50 7.68
N THR A 208 8.24 -8.65 7.22
CA THR A 208 7.39 -9.78 6.80
C THR A 208 7.55 -11.01 7.69
N ASP A 209 8.16 -10.87 8.85
CA ASP A 209 8.43 -11.98 9.76
C ASP A 209 7.15 -12.72 10.17
N LYS A 210 6.07 -11.98 10.43
CA LYS A 210 4.79 -12.55 10.86
C LYS A 210 4.12 -13.42 9.79
N VAL A 211 4.14 -13.00 8.54
CA VAL A 211 3.52 -13.78 7.45
C VAL A 211 4.34 -15.00 7.04
N ARG A 212 5.61 -15.07 7.43
CA ARG A 212 6.51 -16.21 7.16
C ARG A 212 6.45 -17.31 8.22
N GLN A 213 5.82 -17.07 9.36
CA GLN A 213 5.60 -18.05 10.43
C GLN A 213 4.41 -18.97 10.14
#